data_e6e90edf4cc694c93da5058da76809b0
#
_entry.id   e6e90edf4cc694c93da5058da76809b0
#
_cell.length_a   1.000
_cell.length_b   1.000
_cell.length_c   1.000
_cell.angle_alpha   90.00
_cell.angle_beta   90.00
_cell.angle_gamma   90.00
#
_symmetry.space_group_name_H-M   'P 1'
#
loop_
_entity.id
_entity.type
_entity.pdbx_description
1 polymer ?
#
loop_
_entity_poly.entity_id
_entity_poly.type
_entity_poly.pdbx_seq_one_letter_code
_entity_poly.pdbx_strand_id
1 'polypeptide(L)'
;MKREYTLEELQNMGFYPDEYEGCDEWPPRNEDCEYYKEDNFINENIDWSENLMLCTHEDLIKNVTGKQYDAYSQGCAMGFMDYNGRKEKYKYLYNRDIKNRREELIKEGIKVPSERMLKRDFKILSELGFVELINTPEGLCYKFKQTQEGKYFTVISLYRWKKLMTWTNKHMLRLYIIFSISCSDNKYRQLSRSYFCEALSIEPTEGNLNYISTQIDGLRRLGVIEVKRVDDIIKLEDGSLHKVTHNKYRLTTDEEFKNK
;
A
#
# COMPACT_ATOMS: atom_id res chain seq x y z
N MET A 1 -4.45 15.87 31.06
CA MET A 1 -4.21 16.98 30.10
C MET A 1 -3.00 16.56 29.28
N LYS A 2 -3.12 16.37 27.96
CA LYS A 2 -1.98 16.18 27.09
C LYS A 2 -1.38 17.57 26.84
N ARG A 3 -0.11 17.76 27.13
CA ARG A 3 0.61 19.00 26.85
C ARG A 3 0.99 18.98 25.37
N GLU A 4 0.52 19.96 24.63
CA GLU A 4 0.99 20.21 23.27
C GLU A 4 2.32 20.94 23.35
N TYR A 5 3.33 20.42 22.70
CA TYR A 5 4.66 21.02 22.63
C TYR A 5 4.73 21.98 21.45
N THR A 6 5.37 23.10 21.60
CA THR A 6 5.68 24.00 20.50
C THR A 6 6.83 23.42 19.64
N LEU A 7 6.94 23.87 18.38
CA LEU A 7 8.01 23.47 17.47
C LEU A 7 9.40 23.73 18.08
N GLU A 8 9.54 24.85 18.76
CA GLU A 8 10.78 25.28 19.42
C GLU A 8 11.14 24.39 20.62
N GLU A 9 10.14 23.92 21.38
CA GLU A 9 10.32 22.94 22.46
C GLU A 9 10.75 21.58 21.91
N LEU A 10 10.20 21.15 20.79
CA LEU A 10 10.57 19.90 20.11
C LEU A 10 11.99 19.97 19.56
N GLN A 11 12.40 21.09 18.95
CA GLN A 11 13.75 21.31 18.44
C GLN A 11 14.77 21.34 19.59
N ASN A 12 14.46 21.98 20.71
CA ASN A 12 15.32 21.99 21.89
C ASN A 12 15.45 20.62 22.57
N MET A 13 14.50 19.70 22.33
CA MET A 13 14.56 18.31 22.77
C MET A 13 15.29 17.39 21.77
N GLY A 14 15.89 17.95 20.71
CA GLY A 14 16.59 17.16 19.68
C GLY A 14 15.66 16.53 18.64
N PHE A 15 14.37 16.90 18.65
CA PHE A 15 13.46 16.60 17.56
C PHE A 15 13.65 17.67 16.49
N TYR A 16 14.31 17.32 15.42
CA TYR A 16 14.37 18.16 14.22
C TYR A 16 13.16 17.82 13.34
N PRO A 17 12.17 18.74 13.23
CA PRO A 17 11.01 18.51 12.38
C PRO A 17 11.31 18.54 10.89
N ASP A 18 12.54 18.92 10.50
CA ASP A 18 12.96 19.06 9.11
C ASP A 18 12.75 17.79 8.25
N GLU A 19 12.50 16.65 8.89
CA GLU A 19 12.08 15.43 8.20
C GLU A 19 10.55 15.28 8.09
N TYR A 20 9.78 16.20 8.67
CA TYR A 20 8.31 16.12 8.75
C TYR A 20 7.57 17.39 8.31
N GLU A 21 8.25 18.42 7.83
CA GLU A 21 7.58 19.56 7.23
C GLU A 21 6.78 19.11 6.01
N GLY A 22 5.47 18.98 6.18
CA GLY A 22 4.53 18.70 5.11
C GLY A 22 3.61 17.48 5.30
N CYS A 23 3.67 16.78 6.42
CA CYS A 23 2.86 15.57 6.64
C CYS A 23 1.63 15.76 7.52
N ASP A 24 1.06 16.97 7.60
CA ASP A 24 -0.21 17.20 8.32
C ASP A 24 -1.43 16.63 7.59
N GLU A 25 -1.28 16.25 6.31
CA GLU A 25 -2.33 15.59 5.52
C GLU A 25 -1.87 14.21 5.06
N TRP A 26 -2.58 13.21 5.46
CA TRP A 26 -2.36 11.84 4.99
C TRP A 26 -3.26 11.52 3.76
N PRO A 27 -2.76 10.85 2.71
CA PRO A 27 -1.35 10.69 2.37
C PRO A 27 -0.70 12.06 2.11
N PRO A 28 0.62 12.21 2.37
CA PRO A 28 1.28 13.48 2.13
C PRO A 28 0.95 13.97 0.71
N ARG A 29 0.49 15.21 0.59
CA ARG A 29 0.24 15.80 -0.74
C ARG A 29 1.57 15.84 -1.46
N ASN A 30 1.69 15.04 -2.50
CA ASN A 30 2.90 14.94 -3.31
C ASN A 30 3.11 16.15 -4.24
N GLU A 31 2.59 17.33 -3.91
CA GLU A 31 2.80 18.53 -4.71
C GLU A 31 4.29 18.90 -4.82
N ASP A 32 5.08 18.53 -3.78
CA ASP A 32 6.53 18.76 -3.75
C ASP A 32 7.36 17.52 -4.09
N CYS A 33 6.73 16.37 -4.30
CA CYS A 33 7.43 15.15 -4.67
C CYS A 33 7.60 15.13 -6.20
N GLU A 34 8.76 15.54 -6.70
CA GLU A 34 9.11 15.49 -8.13
C GLU A 34 8.91 14.12 -8.77
N TYR A 35 8.82 13.07 -7.94
CA TYR A 35 8.62 11.68 -8.34
C TYR A 35 7.24 11.39 -8.95
N TYR A 36 6.25 12.28 -8.77
CA TYR A 36 4.85 12.04 -9.16
C TYR A 36 4.31 13.01 -10.22
N LYS A 37 5.16 13.77 -10.87
CA LYS A 37 4.76 14.52 -12.07
C LYS A 37 4.50 13.53 -13.20
N GLU A 38 3.36 13.64 -13.85
CA GLU A 38 2.92 12.71 -14.92
C GLU A 38 3.99 12.47 -16.00
N ASP A 39 4.83 13.46 -16.26
CA ASP A 39 5.91 13.40 -17.26
C ASP A 39 7.10 12.55 -16.82
N ASN A 40 7.29 12.31 -15.50
CA ASN A 40 8.38 11.48 -14.97
C ASN A 40 8.00 10.00 -14.83
N PHE A 41 6.73 9.66 -15.03
CA PHE A 41 6.23 8.28 -14.86
C PHE A 41 6.44 7.36 -16.06
N ILE A 42 6.84 7.90 -17.18
CA ILE A 42 7.38 7.08 -18.26
C ILE A 42 8.89 6.91 -17.98
N ASN A 43 9.19 6.27 -16.86
CA ASN A 43 10.51 5.70 -16.67
C ASN A 43 10.63 4.56 -17.68
N GLU A 44 11.33 4.80 -18.77
CA GLU A 44 11.55 3.84 -19.87
C GLU A 44 12.19 2.54 -19.37
N ASN A 45 12.73 2.55 -18.12
CA ASN A 45 13.36 1.40 -17.48
C ASN A 45 12.38 0.52 -16.69
N ILE A 46 11.10 0.89 -16.54
CA ILE A 46 10.13 0.01 -15.87
C ILE A 46 9.55 -0.95 -16.89
N ASP A 47 9.87 -2.22 -16.73
CA ASP A 47 9.17 -3.28 -17.45
C ASP A 47 7.74 -3.43 -16.92
N TRP A 48 6.82 -2.76 -17.58
CA TRP A 48 5.40 -2.78 -17.25
C TRP A 48 4.76 -4.15 -17.43
N SER A 49 5.43 -5.08 -18.13
CA SER A 49 4.95 -6.46 -18.25
C SER A 49 5.10 -7.25 -16.96
N GLU A 50 6.03 -6.84 -16.08
CA GLU A 50 6.29 -7.48 -14.80
C GLU A 50 5.77 -6.70 -13.58
N ASN A 51 5.14 -5.54 -13.81
CA ASN A 51 4.72 -4.65 -12.73
C ASN A 51 3.23 -4.38 -12.73
N LEU A 52 2.65 -4.33 -11.55
CA LEU A 52 1.26 -4.03 -11.30
C LEU A 52 1.14 -2.64 -10.69
N MET A 53 0.27 -1.82 -11.27
CA MET A 53 -0.10 -0.53 -10.68
C MET A 53 -1.31 -0.70 -9.77
N LEU A 54 -1.21 -0.18 -8.56
CA LEU A 54 -2.30 -0.20 -7.59
C LEU A 54 -2.60 1.22 -7.12
N CYS A 55 -3.88 1.57 -7.09
CA CYS A 55 -4.33 2.85 -6.55
C CYS A 55 -4.01 2.95 -5.05
N THR A 56 -3.42 4.09 -4.67
CA THR A 56 -3.05 4.40 -3.29
C THR A 56 -3.95 5.47 -2.66
N HIS A 57 -5.05 5.83 -3.33
CA HIS A 57 -5.96 6.85 -2.85
C HIS A 57 -6.45 6.56 -1.44
N GLU A 58 -6.45 7.57 -0.59
CA GLU A 58 -6.82 7.46 0.82
C GLU A 58 -8.21 6.82 1.00
N ASP A 59 -9.20 7.27 0.21
CA ASP A 59 -10.56 6.74 0.29
C ASP A 59 -10.62 5.25 -0.01
N LEU A 60 -9.82 4.75 -0.96
CA LEU A 60 -9.75 3.31 -1.22
C LEU A 60 -9.12 2.57 -0.03
N ILE A 61 -8.04 3.09 0.53
CA ILE A 61 -7.33 2.44 1.62
C ILE A 61 -8.15 2.48 2.91
N LYS A 62 -8.79 3.61 3.23
CA LYS A 62 -9.58 3.79 4.47
C LYS A 62 -10.96 3.15 4.41
N ASN A 63 -11.67 3.25 3.29
CA ASN A 63 -13.08 2.92 3.21
C ASN A 63 -13.37 1.48 2.75
N VAL A 64 -12.35 0.73 2.29
CA VAL A 64 -12.53 -0.67 1.92
C VAL A 64 -11.94 -1.62 2.97
N THR A 65 -12.51 -2.79 3.07
CA THR A 65 -11.93 -3.87 3.88
C THR A 65 -10.67 -4.41 3.23
N GLY A 66 -9.80 -5.06 4.01
CA GLY A 66 -8.62 -5.73 3.45
C GLY A 66 -8.97 -6.72 2.34
N LYS A 67 -10.09 -7.47 2.49
CA LYS A 67 -10.57 -8.41 1.45
C LYS A 67 -11.00 -7.71 0.16
N GLN A 68 -11.62 -6.54 0.27
CA GLN A 68 -12.02 -5.75 -0.90
C GLN A 68 -10.81 -5.15 -1.61
N TYR A 69 -9.81 -4.70 -0.85
CA TYR A 69 -8.55 -4.24 -1.45
C TYR A 69 -7.79 -5.39 -2.14
N ASP A 70 -7.80 -6.59 -1.53
CA ASP A 70 -7.25 -7.79 -2.16
C ASP A 70 -8.00 -8.12 -3.46
N ALA A 71 -9.33 -8.08 -3.44
CA ALA A 71 -10.16 -8.29 -4.64
C ALA A 71 -9.86 -7.25 -5.73
N TYR A 72 -9.70 -5.97 -5.35
CA TYR A 72 -9.27 -4.90 -6.27
C TYR A 72 -7.92 -5.24 -6.92
N SER A 73 -6.91 -5.59 -6.13
CA SER A 73 -5.58 -5.91 -6.64
C SER A 73 -5.57 -7.17 -7.52
N GLN A 74 -6.38 -8.17 -7.16
CA GLN A 74 -6.58 -9.38 -7.97
C GLN A 74 -7.28 -9.07 -9.29
N GLY A 75 -8.25 -8.16 -9.27
CA GLY A 75 -8.90 -7.66 -10.49
C GLY A 75 -7.91 -6.95 -11.41
N CYS A 76 -7.05 -6.09 -10.86
CA CYS A 76 -5.97 -5.46 -11.60
C CYS A 76 -5.02 -6.52 -12.21
N ALA A 77 -4.62 -7.53 -11.42
CA ALA A 77 -3.72 -8.59 -11.88
C ALA A 77 -4.37 -9.46 -12.98
N MET A 78 -5.63 -9.86 -12.80
CA MET A 78 -6.36 -10.62 -13.81
C MET A 78 -6.53 -9.85 -15.12
N GLY A 79 -6.82 -8.56 -15.07
CA GLY A 79 -6.84 -7.69 -16.24
C GLY A 79 -5.46 -7.57 -16.91
N PHE A 80 -4.39 -7.66 -16.12
CA PHE A 80 -3.02 -7.66 -16.62
C PHE A 80 -2.66 -8.91 -17.40
N MET A 81 -3.15 -10.08 -17.00
CA MET A 81 -2.89 -11.36 -17.67
C MET A 81 -3.47 -11.42 -19.09
N ASP A 82 -4.47 -10.58 -19.39
CA ASP A 82 -5.08 -10.50 -20.73
C ASP A 82 -4.23 -9.73 -21.75
N TYR A 83 -3.08 -9.23 -21.33
CA TYR A 83 -2.27 -8.31 -22.12
C TYR A 83 -1.32 -9.02 -23.10
N ASN A 84 -1.76 -9.97 -23.87
CA ASN A 84 -0.98 -10.50 -24.99
C ASN A 84 -0.90 -9.47 -26.14
N GLY A 85 -0.01 -8.50 -26.02
CA GLY A 85 0.46 -7.66 -27.13
C GLY A 85 -0.32 -6.36 -27.40
N ARG A 86 -1.28 -5.95 -26.59
CA ARG A 86 -1.94 -4.65 -26.75
C ARG A 86 -1.24 -3.58 -25.93
N LYS A 87 -0.78 -2.52 -26.60
CA LYS A 87 -0.12 -1.34 -25.98
C LYS A 87 -1.07 -0.43 -25.15
N GLU A 88 -2.28 -0.86 -24.82
CA GLU A 88 -3.22 -0.05 -24.07
C GLU A 88 -2.92 -0.12 -22.58
N LYS A 89 -2.62 1.05 -22.00
CA LYS A 89 -2.33 1.26 -20.56
C LYS A 89 -3.50 0.87 -19.62
N TYR A 90 -4.68 0.53 -20.15
CA TYR A 90 -5.90 0.27 -19.39
C TYR A 90 -6.31 -1.18 -19.53
N LYS A 91 -6.42 -1.82 -18.41
CA LYS A 91 -6.68 -3.26 -18.33
C LYS A 91 -8.14 -3.50 -18.03
N TYR A 92 -8.79 -4.14 -18.98
CA TYR A 92 -10.18 -4.55 -18.86
C TYR A 92 -10.21 -6.02 -18.48
N LEU A 93 -11.00 -6.35 -17.45
CA LEU A 93 -11.31 -7.73 -17.11
C LEU A 93 -12.73 -8.03 -17.57
N TYR A 94 -12.88 -8.86 -18.59
CA TYR A 94 -14.19 -9.27 -19.05
C TYR A 94 -14.83 -10.25 -18.07
N ASN A 95 -16.12 -10.08 -17.85
CA ASN A 95 -16.89 -10.93 -16.94
C ASN A 95 -16.77 -12.43 -17.28
N ARG A 96 -16.67 -12.77 -18.57
CA ARG A 96 -16.49 -14.14 -19.07
C ARG A 96 -15.14 -14.76 -18.70
N ASP A 97 -14.11 -13.93 -18.52
CA ASP A 97 -12.73 -14.39 -18.32
C ASP A 97 -12.36 -14.55 -16.84
N ILE A 98 -13.18 -14.01 -15.92
CA ILE A 98 -12.93 -14.06 -14.47
C ILE A 98 -12.64 -15.48 -14.00
N LYS A 99 -13.43 -16.47 -14.47
CA LYS A 99 -13.26 -17.87 -14.05
C LYS A 99 -11.89 -18.40 -14.43
N ASN A 100 -11.49 -18.25 -15.67
CA ASN A 100 -10.21 -18.76 -16.18
C ASN A 100 -9.02 -18.05 -15.52
N ARG A 101 -9.07 -16.71 -15.42
CA ARG A 101 -8.03 -15.93 -14.80
C ARG A 101 -7.90 -16.23 -13.29
N ARG A 102 -9.01 -16.44 -12.62
CA ARG A 102 -9.04 -16.91 -11.24
C ARG A 102 -8.33 -18.26 -11.07
N GLU A 103 -8.60 -19.23 -11.97
CA GLU A 103 -7.97 -20.55 -11.95
C GLU A 103 -6.45 -20.44 -12.16
N GLU A 104 -5.98 -19.54 -13.03
CA GLU A 104 -4.56 -19.27 -13.23
C GLU A 104 -3.89 -18.77 -11.94
N LEU A 105 -4.48 -17.77 -11.26
CA LEU A 105 -3.96 -17.26 -9.99
C LEU A 105 -3.94 -18.34 -8.89
N ILE A 106 -4.94 -19.22 -8.85
CA ILE A 106 -4.98 -20.33 -7.89
C ILE A 106 -3.86 -21.35 -8.18
N LYS A 107 -3.56 -21.65 -9.45
CA LYS A 107 -2.42 -22.51 -9.80
C LYS A 107 -1.08 -21.95 -9.33
N GLU A 108 -0.96 -20.64 -9.22
CA GLU A 108 0.20 -19.95 -8.66
C GLU A 108 0.21 -19.89 -7.13
N GLY A 109 -0.75 -20.53 -6.47
CA GLY A 109 -0.86 -20.58 -5.00
C GLY A 109 -1.55 -19.39 -4.37
N ILE A 110 -2.14 -18.49 -5.18
CA ILE A 110 -2.85 -17.31 -4.68
C ILE A 110 -4.25 -17.69 -4.24
N LYS A 111 -4.64 -17.26 -3.04
CA LYS A 111 -6.00 -17.45 -2.55
C LYS A 111 -6.94 -16.41 -3.15
N VAL A 112 -7.69 -16.81 -4.16
CA VAL A 112 -8.67 -15.96 -4.83
C VAL A 112 -10.08 -16.32 -4.37
N PRO A 113 -10.93 -15.35 -3.98
CA PRO A 113 -12.32 -15.59 -3.63
C PRO A 113 -13.10 -16.27 -4.77
N SER A 114 -14.27 -16.80 -4.46
CA SER A 114 -15.16 -17.32 -5.51
C SER A 114 -15.55 -16.20 -6.48
N GLU A 115 -15.86 -16.57 -7.71
CA GLU A 115 -16.30 -15.63 -8.75
C GLU A 115 -17.46 -14.74 -8.27
N ARG A 116 -18.43 -15.34 -7.57
CA ARG A 116 -19.56 -14.60 -6.99
C ARG A 116 -19.11 -13.53 -5.98
N MET A 117 -18.12 -13.85 -5.14
CA MET A 117 -17.59 -12.91 -4.16
C MET A 117 -16.80 -11.79 -4.84
N LEU A 118 -15.96 -12.13 -5.83
CA LEU A 118 -15.22 -11.13 -6.60
C LEU A 118 -16.17 -10.13 -7.27
N LYS A 119 -17.20 -10.62 -7.96
CA LYS A 119 -18.21 -9.76 -8.62
C LYS A 119 -18.95 -8.86 -7.63
N ARG A 120 -19.28 -9.38 -6.44
CA ARG A 120 -19.87 -8.56 -5.37
C ARG A 120 -18.91 -7.46 -4.91
N ASP A 121 -17.64 -7.81 -4.69
CA ASP A 121 -16.65 -6.85 -4.21
C ASP A 121 -16.33 -5.82 -5.31
N PHE A 122 -16.27 -6.22 -6.59
CA PHE A 122 -16.16 -5.29 -7.73
C PHE A 122 -17.33 -4.31 -7.83
N LYS A 123 -18.55 -4.77 -7.51
CA LYS A 123 -19.71 -3.88 -7.46
C LYS A 123 -19.57 -2.84 -6.35
N ILE A 124 -19.16 -3.23 -5.15
CA ILE A 124 -18.89 -2.30 -4.04
C ILE A 124 -17.81 -1.29 -4.43
N LEU A 125 -16.72 -1.77 -5.03
CA LEU A 125 -15.64 -0.91 -5.52
C LEU A 125 -16.10 0.04 -6.64
N SER A 126 -17.08 -0.38 -7.44
CA SER A 126 -17.68 0.49 -8.46
C SER A 126 -18.54 1.59 -7.82
N GLU A 127 -19.29 1.28 -6.78
CA GLU A 127 -20.07 2.26 -6.02
C GLU A 127 -19.17 3.31 -5.35
N LEU A 128 -17.94 2.91 -4.96
CA LEU A 128 -16.88 3.81 -4.45
C LEU A 128 -16.10 4.53 -5.57
N GLY A 129 -16.38 4.22 -6.84
CA GLY A 129 -15.75 4.88 -7.98
C GLY A 129 -14.37 4.34 -8.37
N PHE A 130 -13.88 3.22 -7.81
CA PHE A 130 -12.59 2.60 -8.12
C PHE A 130 -12.62 1.50 -9.17
N VAL A 131 -13.83 1.07 -9.55
CA VAL A 131 -14.06 0.14 -10.66
C VAL A 131 -15.17 0.72 -11.54
N GLU A 132 -14.92 0.81 -12.83
CA GLU A 132 -15.92 1.20 -13.81
C GLU A 132 -16.51 -0.04 -14.48
N LEU A 133 -17.83 -0.12 -14.50
CA LEU A 133 -18.56 -1.20 -15.18
C LEU A 133 -18.91 -0.73 -16.59
N ILE A 134 -18.37 -1.39 -17.60
CA ILE A 134 -18.55 -1.00 -19.00
C ILE A 134 -19.24 -2.14 -19.75
N ASN A 135 -20.37 -1.81 -20.36
CA ASN A 135 -21.03 -2.73 -21.30
C ASN A 135 -20.41 -2.54 -22.68
N THR A 136 -19.81 -3.59 -23.19
CA THR A 136 -19.23 -3.63 -24.53
C THR A 136 -20.02 -4.62 -25.39
N PRO A 137 -19.84 -4.62 -26.73
CA PRO A 137 -20.40 -5.65 -27.60
C PRO A 137 -19.98 -7.08 -27.21
N GLU A 138 -18.82 -7.19 -26.56
CA GLU A 138 -18.27 -8.46 -26.08
C GLU A 138 -18.78 -8.87 -24.69
N GLY A 139 -19.60 -8.03 -24.06
CA GLY A 139 -20.19 -8.24 -22.75
C GLY A 139 -19.70 -7.24 -21.68
N LEU A 140 -20.12 -7.48 -20.46
CA LEU A 140 -19.72 -6.65 -19.32
C LEU A 140 -18.22 -6.81 -19.04
N CYS A 141 -17.53 -5.69 -18.88
CA CYS A 141 -16.15 -5.65 -18.40
C CYS A 141 -15.97 -4.72 -17.21
N TYR A 142 -14.91 -4.96 -16.46
CA TYR A 142 -14.49 -4.20 -15.30
C TYR A 142 -13.19 -3.47 -15.65
N LYS A 143 -13.19 -2.14 -15.49
CA LYS A 143 -12.01 -1.31 -15.63
C LYS A 143 -11.60 -0.83 -14.25
N PHE A 144 -10.45 -1.29 -13.79
CA PHE A 144 -9.92 -0.91 -12.49
C PHE A 144 -9.18 0.42 -12.62
N LYS A 145 -9.62 1.41 -11.87
CA LYS A 145 -8.92 2.69 -11.78
C LYS A 145 -7.63 2.48 -11.00
N GLN A 146 -6.51 2.59 -11.66
CA GLN A 146 -5.18 2.46 -11.06
C GLN A 146 -4.65 3.81 -10.59
N THR A 147 -5.11 4.89 -11.24
CA THR A 147 -4.83 6.27 -10.86
C THR A 147 -6.15 7.03 -10.84
N GLN A 148 -6.28 7.99 -9.93
CA GLN A 148 -7.32 9.00 -10.02
C GLN A 148 -6.63 10.30 -10.38
N GLU A 149 -6.84 10.79 -11.61
CA GLU A 149 -6.26 12.02 -12.14
C GLU A 149 -4.73 12.15 -11.95
N GLY A 150 -4.00 11.01 -12.07
CA GLY A 150 -2.53 11.01 -12.12
C GLY A 150 -1.81 11.07 -10.78
N LYS A 151 -2.49 11.12 -9.63
CA LYS A 151 -1.79 11.49 -8.39
C LYS A 151 -1.49 10.36 -7.39
N TYR A 152 -2.18 9.22 -7.43
CA TYR A 152 -2.11 8.26 -6.31
C TYR A 152 -2.05 6.80 -6.75
N PHE A 153 -0.87 6.31 -7.08
CA PHE A 153 -0.65 4.90 -7.33
C PHE A 153 0.71 4.44 -6.81
N THR A 154 0.85 3.16 -6.57
CA THR A 154 2.14 2.51 -6.36
C THR A 154 2.37 1.44 -7.41
N VAL A 155 3.63 1.24 -7.73
CA VAL A 155 4.08 0.16 -8.60
C VAL A 155 4.62 -0.96 -7.73
N ILE A 156 4.13 -2.16 -7.97
CA ILE A 156 4.60 -3.37 -7.29
C ILE A 156 4.94 -4.42 -8.33
N SER A 157 6.12 -5.04 -8.23
CA SER A 157 6.44 -6.16 -9.12
C SER A 157 5.45 -7.31 -8.91
N LEU A 158 5.06 -7.98 -10.00
CA LEU A 158 4.16 -9.14 -9.94
C LEU A 158 4.71 -10.22 -9.02
N TYR A 159 6.03 -10.42 -9.00
CA TYR A 159 6.67 -11.37 -8.10
C TYR A 159 6.40 -11.01 -6.63
N ARG A 160 6.60 -9.74 -6.24
CA ARG A 160 6.35 -9.27 -4.87
C ARG A 160 4.86 -9.33 -4.51
N TRP A 161 3.99 -8.91 -5.43
CA TRP A 161 2.55 -8.98 -5.24
C TRP A 161 2.10 -10.44 -5.01
N LYS A 162 2.55 -11.38 -5.85
CA LYS A 162 2.22 -12.81 -5.69
C LYS A 162 2.66 -13.32 -4.32
N LYS A 163 3.86 -12.99 -3.86
CA LYS A 163 4.34 -13.36 -2.51
C LYS A 163 3.48 -12.80 -1.41
N LEU A 164 3.08 -11.53 -1.50
CA LEU A 164 2.15 -10.93 -0.53
C LEU A 164 0.78 -11.62 -0.54
N MET A 165 0.26 -11.98 -1.72
CA MET A 165 -1.05 -12.60 -1.87
C MET A 165 -1.09 -14.08 -1.48
N THR A 166 0.03 -14.78 -1.41
CA THR A 166 0.10 -16.14 -0.81
C THR A 166 -0.03 -16.11 0.71
N TRP A 167 0.25 -14.97 1.34
CA TRP A 167 0.08 -14.77 2.77
C TRP A 167 -1.39 -14.50 3.09
N THR A 168 -1.96 -15.23 4.04
CA THR A 168 -3.42 -15.26 4.28
C THR A 168 -4.00 -14.08 5.05
N ASN A 169 -3.26 -13.01 5.25
CA ASN A 169 -3.62 -11.97 6.20
C ASN A 169 -4.33 -10.78 5.55
N LYS A 170 -5.46 -10.36 6.15
CA LYS A 170 -6.42 -9.38 5.62
C LYS A 170 -5.86 -7.97 5.32
N HIS A 171 -4.70 -7.62 5.89
CA HIS A 171 -4.20 -6.24 5.82
C HIS A 171 -2.77 -6.14 5.27
N MET A 172 -2.16 -7.26 4.90
CA MET A 172 -0.76 -7.28 4.47
C MET A 172 -0.52 -6.38 3.26
N LEU A 173 -1.38 -6.50 2.24
CA LEU A 173 -1.24 -5.68 1.03
C LEU A 173 -1.50 -4.21 1.32
N ARG A 174 -2.54 -3.88 2.10
CA ARG A 174 -2.82 -2.48 2.49
C ARG A 174 -1.67 -1.88 3.29
N LEU A 175 -1.10 -2.62 4.24
CA LEU A 175 0.08 -2.18 4.98
C LEU A 175 1.29 -1.99 4.07
N TYR A 176 1.50 -2.90 3.12
CA TYR A 176 2.55 -2.70 2.11
C TYR A 176 2.36 -1.39 1.35
N ILE A 177 1.13 -1.09 0.92
CA ILE A 177 0.82 0.17 0.23
C ILE A 177 1.12 1.38 1.12
N ILE A 178 0.74 1.35 2.40
CA ILE A 178 1.05 2.42 3.35
C ILE A 178 2.57 2.60 3.47
N PHE A 179 3.33 1.51 3.58
CA PHE A 179 4.80 1.58 3.57
C PHE A 179 5.35 2.13 2.25
N SER A 180 4.77 1.77 1.10
CA SER A 180 5.23 2.27 -0.21
C SER A 180 5.04 3.77 -0.36
N ILE A 181 3.99 4.33 0.24
CA ILE A 181 3.76 5.77 0.27
C ILE A 181 4.73 6.44 1.24
N SER A 182 4.84 5.91 2.47
CA SER A 182 5.60 6.56 3.54
C SER A 182 7.11 6.39 3.43
N CYS A 183 7.59 5.36 2.71
CA CYS A 183 9.00 4.99 2.58
C CYS A 183 9.44 4.92 1.10
N SER A 184 8.88 5.75 0.23
CA SER A 184 9.07 5.71 -1.22
C SER A 184 10.51 5.94 -1.68
N ASP A 185 11.31 6.65 -0.87
CA ASP A 185 12.70 7.00 -1.14
C ASP A 185 13.73 5.95 -0.64
N ASN A 186 13.27 4.78 -0.24
CA ASN A 186 14.09 3.72 0.36
C ASN A 186 14.83 4.14 1.65
N LYS A 187 14.47 5.26 2.26
CA LYS A 187 15.03 5.70 3.54
C LYS A 187 14.28 5.09 4.71
N TYR A 188 14.98 4.98 5.84
CA TYR A 188 14.36 4.57 7.09
C TYR A 188 13.47 5.68 7.64
N ARG A 189 12.19 5.38 7.83
CA ARG A 189 11.19 6.28 8.43
C ARG A 189 10.70 5.74 9.76
N GLN A 190 10.51 6.63 10.70
CA GLN A 190 9.88 6.29 11.97
C GLN A 190 8.37 6.41 11.82
N LEU A 191 7.67 5.28 11.92
CA LEU A 191 6.22 5.22 11.84
C LEU A 191 5.67 4.57 13.10
N SER A 192 4.69 5.20 13.72
CA SER A 192 4.05 4.66 14.92
C SER A 192 3.01 3.59 14.57
N ARG A 193 2.71 2.69 15.51
CA ARG A 193 1.63 1.71 15.33
C ARG A 193 0.27 2.38 15.22
N SER A 194 0.07 3.50 15.92
CA SER A 194 -1.16 4.31 15.83
C SER A 194 -1.33 4.92 14.44
N TYR A 195 -0.27 5.37 13.79
CA TYR A 195 -0.30 5.83 12.41
C TYR A 195 -0.87 4.76 11.45
N PHE A 196 -0.43 3.51 11.58
CA PHE A 196 -0.98 2.43 10.75
C PHE A 196 -2.44 2.12 11.06
N CYS A 197 -2.84 2.21 12.33
CA CYS A 197 -4.26 2.08 12.70
C CYS A 197 -5.09 3.17 12.05
N GLU A 198 -4.65 4.42 12.12
CA GLU A 198 -5.32 5.56 11.51
C GLU A 198 -5.41 5.41 9.99
N ALA A 199 -4.30 5.10 9.33
CA ALA A 199 -4.24 4.89 7.89
C ALA A 199 -5.15 3.74 7.40
N LEU A 200 -5.45 2.77 8.27
CA LEU A 200 -6.38 1.67 7.97
C LEU A 200 -7.81 1.91 8.47
N SER A 201 -8.10 3.08 9.07
CA SER A 201 -9.37 3.38 9.76
C SER A 201 -9.71 2.35 10.85
N ILE A 202 -8.72 1.97 11.64
CA ILE A 202 -8.85 1.03 12.75
C ILE A 202 -8.58 1.82 14.05
N GLU A 203 -9.45 1.68 15.03
CA GLU A 203 -9.25 2.31 16.33
C GLU A 203 -7.94 1.81 16.98
N PRO A 204 -7.07 2.70 17.52
CA PRO A 204 -5.78 2.32 18.08
C PRO A 204 -5.90 1.73 19.51
N THR A 205 -6.72 0.70 19.66
CA THR A 205 -6.80 -0.10 20.89
C THR A 205 -5.56 -0.96 21.04
N GLU A 206 -5.25 -1.40 22.26
CA GLU A 206 -4.11 -2.29 22.51
C GLU A 206 -4.15 -3.56 21.64
N GLY A 207 -5.32 -4.16 21.49
CA GLY A 207 -5.52 -5.33 20.63
C GLY A 207 -5.18 -5.03 19.16
N ASN A 208 -5.63 -3.89 18.64
CA ASN A 208 -5.35 -3.48 17.26
C ASN A 208 -3.88 -3.10 17.07
N LEU A 209 -3.25 -2.42 18.03
CA LEU A 209 -1.82 -2.11 18.00
C LEU A 209 -0.96 -3.39 17.97
N ASN A 210 -1.33 -4.41 18.75
CA ASN A 210 -0.66 -5.70 18.76
C ASN A 210 -0.89 -6.46 17.46
N TYR A 211 -2.11 -6.40 16.91
CA TYR A 211 -2.43 -6.95 15.60
C TYR A 211 -1.56 -6.32 14.49
N ILE A 212 -1.47 -5.00 14.44
CA ILE A 212 -0.61 -4.28 13.47
C ILE A 212 0.86 -4.71 13.63
N SER A 213 1.35 -4.83 14.87
CA SER A 213 2.73 -5.32 15.11
C SER A 213 2.97 -6.70 14.50
N THR A 214 2.00 -7.60 14.64
CA THR A 214 2.06 -8.95 14.05
C THR A 214 2.09 -8.90 12.52
N GLN A 215 1.32 -7.99 11.92
CA GLN A 215 1.30 -7.81 10.47
C GLN A 215 2.64 -7.26 9.95
N ILE A 216 3.19 -6.27 10.64
CA ILE A 216 4.50 -5.67 10.33
C ILE A 216 5.60 -6.75 10.45
N ASP A 217 5.57 -7.59 11.49
CA ASP A 217 6.50 -8.71 11.61
C ASP A 217 6.36 -9.71 10.46
N GLY A 218 5.13 -9.96 10.00
CA GLY A 218 4.88 -10.75 8.79
C GLY A 218 5.55 -10.17 7.55
N LEU A 219 5.39 -8.86 7.29
CA LEU A 219 6.05 -8.18 6.17
C LEU A 219 7.59 -8.23 6.29
N ARG A 220 8.11 -8.10 7.51
CA ARG A 220 9.54 -8.24 7.78
C ARG A 220 10.04 -9.66 7.47
N ARG A 221 9.32 -10.70 7.92
CA ARG A 221 9.66 -12.12 7.65
C ARG A 221 9.60 -12.46 6.17
N LEU A 222 8.66 -11.87 5.43
CA LEU A 222 8.61 -11.97 3.98
C LEU A 222 9.76 -11.24 3.29
N GLY A 223 10.53 -10.43 4.00
CA GLY A 223 11.61 -9.64 3.44
C GLY A 223 11.17 -8.41 2.67
N VAL A 224 9.90 -8.02 2.78
CA VAL A 224 9.32 -6.87 2.05
C VAL A 224 9.75 -5.55 2.67
N ILE A 225 9.92 -5.54 4.00
CA ILE A 225 10.40 -4.39 4.76
C ILE A 225 11.61 -4.77 5.61
N GLU A 226 12.41 -3.78 5.90
CA GLU A 226 13.43 -3.85 6.95
C GLU A 226 13.00 -3.02 8.15
N VAL A 227 13.36 -3.51 9.33
CA VAL A 227 13.08 -2.86 10.61
C VAL A 227 14.38 -2.65 11.36
N LYS A 228 14.68 -1.40 11.67
CA LYS A 228 15.83 -1.03 12.50
C LYS A 228 15.34 -0.50 13.84
N ARG A 229 15.82 -1.08 14.94
CA ARG A 229 15.59 -0.53 16.28
C ARG A 229 16.58 0.60 16.51
N VAL A 230 16.06 1.71 17.00
CA VAL A 230 16.85 2.89 17.35
C VAL A 230 16.53 3.24 18.79
N ASP A 231 17.56 3.47 19.58
CA ASP A 231 17.44 3.92 20.96
C ASP A 231 17.73 5.42 21.00
N ASP A 232 16.74 6.19 21.42
CA ASP A 232 16.88 7.62 21.67
C ASP A 232 16.81 7.90 23.16
N ILE A 233 17.47 8.95 23.58
CA ILE A 233 17.43 9.45 24.96
C ILE A 233 16.58 10.71 24.98
N ILE A 234 15.43 10.64 25.61
CA ILE A 234 14.56 11.80 25.84
C ILE A 234 14.75 12.33 27.25
N LYS A 235 14.78 13.66 27.40
CA LYS A 235 14.79 14.32 28.69
C LYS A 235 13.36 14.61 29.11
N LEU A 236 12.96 14.10 30.26
CA LEU A 236 11.63 14.37 30.84
C LEU A 236 11.57 15.74 31.50
N GLU A 237 10.37 16.19 31.83
CA GLU A 237 10.12 17.50 32.49
C GLU A 237 10.85 17.63 33.85
N ASP A 238 11.04 16.54 34.56
CA ASP A 238 11.76 16.49 35.82
C ASP A 238 13.29 16.50 35.65
N GLY A 239 13.77 16.60 34.40
CA GLY A 239 15.17 16.60 34.06
C GLY A 239 15.82 15.20 33.95
N SER A 240 15.06 14.14 34.25
CA SER A 240 15.52 12.77 34.11
C SER A 240 15.69 12.37 32.63
N LEU A 241 16.66 11.50 32.36
CA LEU A 241 16.90 10.96 31.01
C LEU A 241 16.22 9.61 30.89
N HIS A 242 15.34 9.47 29.90
CA HIS A 242 14.69 8.22 29.59
C HIS A 242 15.16 7.69 28.24
N LYS A 243 15.56 6.43 28.21
CA LYS A 243 15.84 5.71 26.98
C LYS A 243 14.52 5.23 26.37
N VAL A 244 14.23 5.69 25.15
CA VAL A 244 13.08 5.25 24.37
C VAL A 244 13.57 4.49 23.16
N THR A 245 13.05 3.27 22.99
CA THR A 245 13.34 2.45 21.81
C THR A 245 12.19 2.54 20.82
N HIS A 246 12.47 2.91 19.60
CA HIS A 246 11.47 2.91 18.52
C HIS A 246 11.99 2.20 17.28
N ASN A 247 11.06 1.85 16.40
CA ASN A 247 11.38 1.18 15.15
C ASN A 247 11.38 2.21 14.01
N LYS A 248 12.41 2.12 13.18
CA LYS A 248 12.44 2.77 11.85
C LYS A 248 12.27 1.68 10.79
N TYR A 249 11.56 2.02 9.71
CA TYR A 249 11.17 1.10 8.65
C TYR A 249 11.65 1.61 7.31
N ARG A 250 12.02 0.70 6.41
CA ARG A 250 12.18 0.99 4.99
C ARG A 250 11.65 -0.16 4.14
N LEU A 251 11.27 0.11 2.91
CA LEU A 251 11.02 -0.94 1.93
C LEU A 251 12.34 -1.55 1.45
N THR A 252 12.31 -2.84 1.18
CA THR A 252 13.41 -3.51 0.46
C THR A 252 13.29 -3.24 -1.04
N THR A 253 14.40 -3.11 -1.74
CA THR A 253 14.40 -3.09 -3.21
C THR A 253 13.95 -4.46 -3.76
N ASP A 254 13.59 -4.54 -5.03
CA ASP A 254 13.20 -5.82 -5.63
C ASP A 254 14.38 -6.79 -5.70
N GLU A 255 15.60 -6.28 -5.87
CA GLU A 255 16.82 -7.09 -5.84
C GLU A 255 17.05 -7.68 -4.44
N GLU A 256 16.97 -6.86 -3.39
CA GLU A 256 17.08 -7.32 -2.00
C GLU A 256 16.00 -8.34 -1.65
N PHE A 257 14.79 -8.16 -2.20
CA PHE A 257 13.67 -9.06 -1.96
C PHE A 257 13.82 -10.40 -2.68
N LYS A 258 14.35 -10.41 -3.91
CA LYS A 258 14.60 -11.64 -4.68
C LYS A 258 15.73 -12.48 -4.09
N ASN A 259 16.68 -11.84 -3.39
CA ASN A 259 17.85 -12.49 -2.80
C ASN A 259 17.62 -13.02 -1.38
N LYS A 260 16.43 -12.86 -0.82
CA LYS A 260 16.01 -13.39 0.50
C LYS A 260 15.11 -14.61 0.34
#